data_e36d581a15e96d37e43b1a33dbbba5c2
#
_entry.id   e36d581a15e96d37e43b1a33dbbba5c2
#
_cell.length_a   1.000
_cell.length_b   1.000
_cell.length_c   1.000
_cell.angle_alpha   90.00
_cell.angle_beta   90.00
_cell.angle_gamma   90.00
#
_symmetry.space_group_name_H-M   'P 1'
#
loop_
_entity.id
_entity.type
_entity.pdbx_description
1 polymer ?
#
loop_
_entity_poly.entity_id
_entity_poly.type
_entity_poly.pdbx_seq_one_letter_code
_entity_poly.pdbx_strand_id
1 'polypeptide(L)'
;MPSLTRRRSDNPHQVTWHVYYGDVHVGKIGERAGVPVDVDPWHWSCGFYPGLHPGQHRYGTAISFEEARAGFKADWNDLLPEIPDGAFEECRREREARAEMRAIQARGEA
;
A
#
# COMPACT_ATOMS: atom_id res chain seq x y z
N MET A 1 -12.92 11.80 -9.47
CA MET A 1 -11.81 11.61 -8.52
C MET A 1 -11.70 10.16 -8.12
N PRO A 2 -10.51 9.56 -8.17
CA PRO A 2 -10.36 8.22 -7.65
C PRO A 2 -10.67 8.16 -6.16
N SER A 3 -11.16 7.03 -5.71
CA SER A 3 -11.40 6.78 -4.30
C SER A 3 -10.50 5.65 -3.83
N LEU A 4 -10.36 5.51 -2.51
CA LEU A 4 -9.61 4.40 -1.94
C LEU A 4 -10.45 3.13 -2.04
N THR A 5 -9.81 2.06 -2.52
CA THR A 5 -10.40 0.72 -2.55
C THR A 5 -9.42 -0.23 -1.87
N ARG A 6 -9.89 -1.43 -1.50
CA ARG A 6 -9.04 -2.42 -0.87
C ARG A 6 -9.29 -3.80 -1.42
N ARG A 7 -8.24 -4.62 -1.41
CA ARG A 7 -8.31 -6.03 -1.81
C ARG A 7 -7.58 -6.85 -0.77
N ARG A 8 -8.19 -7.96 -0.37
CA ARG A 8 -7.57 -8.87 0.58
C ARG A 8 -6.47 -9.67 -0.10
N SER A 9 -5.36 -9.86 0.63
CA SER A 9 -4.27 -10.73 0.20
C SER A 9 -4.75 -12.19 0.14
N ASP A 10 -4.18 -12.97 -0.78
CA ASP A 10 -4.47 -14.39 -0.92
C ASP A 10 -3.82 -15.26 0.16
N ASN A 11 -2.96 -14.68 1.00
CA ASN A 11 -2.27 -15.44 2.04
C ASN A 11 -3.25 -15.87 3.13
N PRO A 12 -3.53 -17.20 3.31
CA PRO A 12 -4.49 -17.66 4.30
C PRO A 12 -3.99 -17.55 5.74
N HIS A 13 -2.68 -17.34 5.94
CA HIS A 13 -2.06 -17.29 7.26
C HIS A 13 -1.93 -15.88 7.83
N GLN A 14 -2.25 -14.87 7.03
CA GLN A 14 -2.11 -13.49 7.46
C GLN A 14 -3.21 -12.63 6.85
N VAL A 15 -3.90 -11.88 7.68
CA VAL A 15 -4.92 -10.94 7.22
C VAL A 15 -4.24 -9.65 6.81
N THR A 16 -4.21 -9.39 5.51
CA THR A 16 -3.63 -8.17 4.94
C THR A 16 -4.56 -7.64 3.85
N TRP A 17 -4.84 -6.34 3.94
CA TRP A 17 -5.61 -5.62 2.93
C TRP A 17 -4.70 -4.65 2.21
N HIS A 18 -4.60 -4.81 0.89
CA HIS A 18 -3.89 -3.87 0.04
C HIS A 18 -4.83 -2.74 -0.34
N VAL A 19 -4.37 -1.50 -0.20
CA VAL A 19 -5.17 -0.31 -0.45
C VAL A 19 -4.71 0.35 -1.73
N TYR A 20 -5.68 0.73 -2.57
CA TYR A 20 -5.43 1.34 -3.89
C TYR A 20 -6.11 2.69 -3.98
N TYR A 21 -5.46 3.62 -4.66
CA TYR A 21 -6.03 4.88 -5.08
C TYR A 21 -6.12 4.84 -6.60
N GLY A 22 -7.33 4.62 -7.14
CA GLY A 22 -7.47 4.26 -8.53
C GLY A 22 -6.76 2.92 -8.79
N ASP A 23 -5.79 2.91 -9.67
CA ASP A 23 -5.00 1.73 -10.03
C ASP A 23 -3.64 1.65 -9.34
N VAL A 24 -3.33 2.58 -8.45
CA VAL A 24 -2.03 2.65 -7.79
C VAL A 24 -2.14 2.07 -6.38
N HIS A 25 -1.26 1.10 -6.06
CA HIS A 25 -1.15 0.52 -4.72
C HIS A 25 -0.50 1.56 -3.79
N VAL A 26 -1.25 2.04 -2.82
CA VAL A 26 -0.81 3.15 -1.96
C VAL A 26 -0.57 2.74 -0.51
N GLY A 27 -0.68 1.47 -0.19
CA GLY A 27 -0.35 0.99 1.14
C GLY A 27 -1.08 -0.28 1.50
N LYS A 28 -1.04 -0.61 2.79
CA LYS A 28 -1.67 -1.83 3.32
C LYS A 28 -2.12 -1.65 4.75
N ILE A 29 -3.09 -2.48 5.15
CA ILE A 29 -3.57 -2.62 6.51
C ILE A 29 -3.46 -4.11 6.84
N GLY A 30 -2.77 -4.45 7.92
CA GLY A 30 -2.55 -5.85 8.26
C GLY A 30 -2.69 -6.13 9.75
N GLU A 31 -3.05 -7.39 10.06
CA GLU A 31 -3.07 -7.89 11.42
C GLU A 31 -1.76 -8.63 11.69
N ARG A 32 -1.10 -8.29 12.79
CA ARG A 32 0.14 -8.97 13.20
C ARG A 32 -0.21 -10.16 14.08
N ALA A 33 0.19 -11.35 13.66
CA ALA A 33 -0.01 -12.57 14.44
C ALA A 33 1.02 -12.65 15.57
N GLY A 34 0.60 -13.23 16.71
CA GLY A 34 1.51 -13.53 17.80
C GLY A 34 2.00 -12.35 18.63
N VAL A 35 1.36 -11.17 18.50
CA VAL A 35 1.73 -10.03 19.34
C VAL A 35 1.17 -10.19 20.74
N PRO A 36 1.85 -9.64 21.79
CA PRO A 36 1.31 -9.62 23.13
C PRO A 36 -0.04 -8.92 23.23
N VAL A 37 -0.84 -9.27 24.24
CA VAL A 37 -2.21 -8.73 24.39
C VAL A 37 -2.24 -7.23 24.66
N ASP A 38 -1.15 -6.65 25.12
CA ASP A 38 -1.03 -5.21 25.40
C ASP A 38 -0.48 -4.42 24.22
N VAL A 39 -0.25 -5.09 23.07
CA VAL A 39 0.24 -4.45 21.85
C VAL A 39 -0.87 -4.42 20.81
N ASP A 40 -1.02 -3.30 20.12
CA ASP A 40 -2.00 -3.16 19.06
C ASP A 40 -1.75 -4.20 17.95
N PRO A 41 -2.73 -5.08 17.65
CA PRO A 41 -2.50 -6.14 16.66
C PRO A 41 -2.59 -5.66 15.22
N TRP A 42 -3.23 -4.53 14.96
CA TRP A 42 -3.37 -4.00 13.61
C TRP A 42 -2.34 -2.92 13.32
N HIS A 43 -1.89 -2.88 12.08
CA HIS A 43 -0.98 -1.83 11.63
C HIS A 43 -1.36 -1.39 10.21
N TRP A 44 -0.95 -0.18 9.86
CA TRP A 44 -1.08 0.28 8.48
C TRP A 44 0.21 0.95 8.02
N SER A 45 0.42 0.93 6.72
CA SER A 45 1.45 1.72 6.06
C SER A 45 0.84 2.41 4.86
N CYS A 46 1.15 3.69 4.70
CA CYS A 46 0.58 4.54 3.67
C CYS A 46 1.71 5.19 2.88
N GLY A 47 1.72 4.99 1.56
CA GLY A 47 2.74 5.50 0.67
C GLY A 47 3.00 4.53 -0.48
N PHE A 48 3.73 4.98 -1.48
CA PHE A 48 4.06 4.16 -2.65
C PHE A 48 5.43 4.55 -3.21
N TYR A 49 6.03 3.63 -3.95
CA TYR A 49 7.33 3.82 -4.58
C TYR A 49 7.32 3.16 -5.97
N PRO A 50 7.94 3.76 -6.98
CA PRO A 50 8.51 5.13 -6.98
C PRO A 50 7.42 6.20 -6.98
N GLY A 51 7.80 7.42 -6.65
CA GLY A 51 6.90 8.58 -6.61
C GLY A 51 6.96 9.33 -5.30
N LEU A 52 7.12 8.61 -4.19
CA LEU A 52 7.30 9.20 -2.87
C LEU A 52 8.64 8.78 -2.27
N HIS A 53 9.24 9.69 -1.51
CA HIS A 53 10.43 9.37 -0.73
C HIS A 53 10.04 8.55 0.51
N PRO A 54 10.94 7.69 1.03
CA PRO A 54 10.63 6.91 2.24
C PRO A 54 10.17 7.77 3.42
N GLY A 55 10.74 8.97 3.58
CA GLY A 55 10.35 9.88 4.66
C GLY A 55 8.96 10.48 4.53
N GLN A 56 8.31 10.32 3.39
CA GLN A 56 6.93 10.78 3.18
C GLN A 56 5.90 9.70 3.52
N HIS A 57 6.34 8.46 3.74
CA HIS A 57 5.44 7.37 4.11
C HIS A 57 4.93 7.55 5.53
N ARG A 58 3.70 7.09 5.78
CA ARG A 58 3.03 7.18 7.08
C ARG A 58 2.76 5.77 7.59
N TYR A 59 2.85 5.61 8.91
CA TYR A 59 2.68 4.32 9.57
C TYR A 59 1.89 4.51 10.86
N GLY A 60 1.17 3.47 11.27
CA GLY A 60 0.49 3.49 12.55
C GLY A 60 0.04 2.11 12.99
N THR A 61 -0.50 2.05 14.21
CA THR A 61 -1.05 0.83 14.79
C THR A 61 -2.43 1.10 15.38
N ALA A 62 -3.23 0.06 15.54
CA ALA A 62 -4.59 0.17 16.05
C ALA A 62 -5.04 -1.12 16.72
N ILE A 63 -6.04 -1.03 17.57
CA ILE A 63 -6.59 -2.18 18.28
C ILE A 63 -7.59 -2.97 17.42
N SER A 64 -8.12 -2.37 16.35
CA SER A 64 -9.08 -3.01 15.46
C SER A 64 -8.84 -2.62 14.01
N PHE A 65 -9.40 -3.42 13.09
CA PHE A 65 -9.37 -3.09 11.67
C PHE A 65 -10.04 -1.75 11.38
N GLU A 66 -11.16 -1.47 12.01
CA GLU A 66 -11.89 -0.21 11.77
C GLU A 66 -11.05 1.01 12.17
N GLU A 67 -10.34 0.93 13.28
CA GLU A 67 -9.42 1.99 13.69
C GLU A 67 -8.23 2.12 12.76
N ALA A 68 -7.69 0.98 12.32
CA ALA A 68 -6.57 0.98 11.35
C ALA A 68 -7.00 1.60 10.03
N ARG A 69 -8.20 1.26 9.55
CA ARG A 69 -8.76 1.82 8.32
C ARG A 69 -8.95 3.34 8.44
N ALA A 70 -9.48 3.78 9.56
CA ALA A 70 -9.66 5.22 9.82
C ALA A 70 -8.32 5.95 9.88
N GLY A 71 -7.32 5.35 10.53
CA GLY A 71 -5.97 5.91 10.60
C GLY A 71 -5.30 6.01 9.23
N PHE A 72 -5.44 4.96 8.42
CA PHE A 72 -4.93 4.98 7.05
C PHE A 72 -5.56 6.11 6.25
N LYS A 73 -6.89 6.23 6.32
CA LYS A 73 -7.61 7.27 5.58
C LYS A 73 -7.18 8.67 6.00
N ALA A 74 -7.01 8.88 7.31
CA ALA A 74 -6.55 10.16 7.83
C ALA A 74 -5.16 10.51 7.33
N ASP A 75 -4.24 9.53 7.38
CA ASP A 75 -2.88 9.71 6.88
C ASP A 75 -2.86 9.96 5.38
N TRP A 76 -3.69 9.23 4.63
CA TRP A 76 -3.78 9.44 3.18
C TRP A 76 -4.29 10.84 2.83
N ASN A 77 -5.34 11.30 3.52
CA ASN A 77 -5.88 12.63 3.29
C ASN A 77 -4.88 13.73 3.64
N ASP A 78 -4.02 13.49 4.63
CA ASP A 78 -2.95 14.41 5.01
C ASP A 78 -1.80 14.40 4.01
N LEU A 79 -1.49 13.22 3.46
CA LEU A 79 -0.39 13.04 2.53
C LEU A 79 -0.74 13.50 1.11
N LEU A 80 -1.98 13.28 0.68
CA LEU A 80 -2.40 13.50 -0.71
C LEU A 80 -2.03 14.88 -1.26
N PRO A 81 -2.24 15.99 -0.53
CA PRO A 81 -1.84 17.32 -1.03
C PRO A 81 -0.34 17.49 -1.19
N GLU A 82 0.47 16.67 -0.52
CA GLU A 82 1.93 16.74 -0.58
C GLU A 82 2.53 15.88 -1.69
N ILE A 83 1.70 15.06 -2.36
CA ILE A 83 2.18 14.18 -3.42
C ILE A 83 2.56 15.02 -4.63
N PRO A 84 3.82 14.89 -5.13
CA PRO A 84 4.26 15.65 -6.30
C PRO A 84 3.45 15.32 -7.54
N ASP A 85 3.31 16.30 -8.42
CA ASP A 85 2.71 16.09 -9.73
C ASP A 85 3.50 15.02 -10.48
N GLY A 86 2.78 14.07 -11.05
CA GLY A 86 3.41 12.99 -11.82
C GLY A 86 3.88 11.80 -10.99
N ALA A 87 3.76 11.84 -9.65
CA ALA A 87 4.17 10.71 -8.81
C ALA A 87 3.40 9.43 -9.13
N PHE A 88 2.10 9.53 -9.34
CA PHE A 88 1.27 8.37 -9.72
C PHE A 88 1.66 7.84 -11.09
N GLU A 89 1.94 8.73 -12.03
CA GLU A 89 2.37 8.36 -13.36
C GLU A 89 3.72 7.65 -13.34
N GLU A 90 4.64 8.13 -12.52
CA GLU A 90 5.95 7.49 -12.34
C GLU A 90 5.78 6.07 -11.81
N CYS A 91 4.89 5.87 -10.84
CA CYS A 91 4.60 4.56 -10.28
C CYS A 91 4.03 3.62 -11.34
N ARG A 92 3.12 4.10 -12.17
CA ARG A 92 2.54 3.31 -13.27
C ARG A 92 3.58 2.92 -14.31
N ARG A 93 4.46 3.83 -14.68
CA ARG A 93 5.54 3.56 -15.64
C ARG A 93 6.49 2.50 -15.13
N GLU A 94 6.85 2.57 -13.87
CA GLU A 94 7.72 1.56 -13.24
C GLU A 94 7.04 0.20 -13.22
N ARG A 95 5.75 0.14 -12.91
CA ARG A 95 4.99 -1.10 -12.92
C ARG A 95 4.95 -1.71 -14.31
N GLU A 96 4.71 -0.90 -15.34
CA GLU A 96 4.68 -1.35 -16.73
C GLU A 96 6.05 -1.84 -17.18
N ALA A 97 7.11 -1.12 -16.81
CA ALA A 97 8.47 -1.52 -17.14
C ALA A 97 8.83 -2.87 -16.52
N ARG A 98 8.43 -3.10 -15.27
CA ARG A 98 8.66 -4.40 -14.60
C ARG A 98 7.90 -5.53 -15.28
N ALA A 99 6.65 -5.27 -15.66
CA ALA A 99 5.82 -6.26 -16.35
C ALA A 99 6.43 -6.61 -17.72
N GLU A 100 6.91 -5.61 -18.45
CA GLU A 100 7.57 -5.81 -19.73
C GLU A 100 8.86 -6.60 -19.58
N MET A 101 9.69 -6.27 -18.59
CA MET A 101 10.92 -7.01 -18.32
C MET A 101 10.66 -8.47 -17.99
N ARG A 102 9.63 -8.75 -17.19
CA ARG A 102 9.25 -10.14 -16.88
C ARG A 102 8.83 -10.89 -18.15
N ALA A 103 8.07 -10.24 -19.02
CA ALA A 103 7.64 -10.85 -20.28
C ALA A 103 8.82 -11.12 -21.21
N ILE A 104 9.78 -10.21 -21.28
CA ILE A 104 11.00 -10.39 -22.07
C ILE A 104 11.83 -11.56 -21.53
N GLN A 105 12.03 -11.63 -20.22
CA GLN A 105 12.77 -12.72 -19.58
C GLN A 105 12.10 -14.08 -19.82
N ALA A 106 10.78 -14.14 -19.69
CA ALA A 106 10.04 -15.37 -19.95
C ALA A 106 10.20 -15.86 -21.39
N ARG A 107 10.23 -14.93 -22.37
CA ARG A 107 10.45 -15.27 -23.77
C ARG A 107 11.90 -15.64 -24.06
N GLY A 108 12.83 -14.96 -23.38
CA GLY A 108 14.27 -15.21 -23.59
C GLY A 108 14.75 -16.54 -23.05
N GLU A 109 14.01 -17.17 -22.16
CA GLU A 109 14.34 -18.48 -21.59
C GLU A 109 13.85 -19.66 -22.45
N ALA A 110 13.14 -19.36 -23.49
CA ALA A 110 12.60 -20.39 -24.38
C ALA A 110 13.68 -21.05 -25.23
#